data_0817337dedc797060414af615f4c6806
#
_entry.id   0817337dedc797060414af615f4c6806
#
_cell.length_a   1.000
_cell.length_b   1.000
_cell.length_c   1.000
_cell.angle_alpha   90.00
_cell.angle_beta   90.00
_cell.angle_gamma   90.00
#
_symmetry.space_group_name_H-M   'P 1'
#
loop_
_entity.id
_entity.type
_entity.pdbx_description
1 polymer ?
#
loop_
_entity_poly.entity_id
_entity_poly.type
_entity_poly.pdbx_seq_one_letter_code
_entity_poly.pdbx_strand_id
1 'polypeptide(L)'
;MKQILMSAILFSASASVEAQSLPVYLDESKPVEQRIDDALSRMTLDEKIAVIHAQSKFSSPGVKRLGFPDFWTDDGRHGVRPDVLWDEWEQAGQTNDSCVAFPALTCLAATWNPQMARLYGESLGEEALYRGKGMILGPGVYI
;
A
#
# COMPACT_ATOMS: atom_id res chain seq x y z
N MET A 1 1.63 45.78 61.25
CA MET A 1 1.08 44.78 60.31
C MET A 1 1.56 45.18 58.92
N LYS A 2 2.57 44.49 58.37
CA LYS A 2 3.15 44.74 57.04
C LYS A 2 2.57 43.71 56.08
N GLN A 3 1.78 44.16 55.13
CA GLN A 3 1.32 43.30 54.00
C GLN A 3 2.44 43.20 52.98
N ILE A 4 2.86 41.98 52.67
CA ILE A 4 3.81 41.67 51.62
C ILE A 4 2.94 41.33 50.39
N LEU A 5 2.96 42.20 49.36
CA LEU A 5 2.44 41.91 48.06
C LEU A 5 3.40 41.00 47.32
N MET A 6 2.98 39.77 47.06
CA MET A 6 3.71 38.80 46.25
C MET A 6 3.17 38.90 44.80
N SER A 7 3.90 39.59 43.94
CA SER A 7 3.64 39.65 42.51
C SER A 7 4.07 38.36 41.83
N ALA A 8 3.11 37.53 41.43
CA ALA A 8 3.37 36.37 40.59
C ALA A 8 3.56 36.81 39.13
N ILE A 9 4.79 36.71 38.62
CA ILE A 9 5.08 36.89 37.21
C ILE A 9 4.76 35.58 36.49
N LEU A 10 3.63 35.55 35.78
CA LEU A 10 3.29 34.47 34.84
C LEU A 10 4.15 34.63 33.60
N PHE A 11 5.18 33.79 33.48
CA PHE A 11 5.94 33.62 32.26
C PHE A 11 5.15 32.70 31.33
N SER A 12 4.37 33.27 30.40
CA SER A 12 3.75 32.51 29.32
C SER A 12 4.79 32.19 28.26
N ALA A 13 5.37 31.01 28.33
CA ALA A 13 6.15 30.47 27.24
C ALA A 13 5.20 30.09 26.11
N SER A 14 5.02 30.98 25.15
CA SER A 14 4.41 30.64 23.85
C SER A 14 5.40 29.76 23.06
N ALA A 15 5.27 28.44 23.21
CA ALA A 15 5.90 27.52 22.29
C ALA A 15 5.24 27.71 20.92
N SER A 16 5.94 28.39 20.01
CA SER A 16 5.58 28.39 18.59
C SER A 16 5.72 26.95 18.10
N VAL A 17 4.58 26.29 17.92
CA VAL A 17 4.53 25.03 17.14
C VAL A 17 4.82 25.45 15.70
N GLU A 18 6.08 25.31 15.29
CA GLU A 18 6.42 25.36 13.88
C GLU A 18 5.64 24.25 13.20
N ALA A 19 4.70 24.60 12.33
CA ALA A 19 4.01 23.64 11.49
C ALA A 19 5.09 22.96 10.62
N GLN A 20 5.50 21.75 11.00
CA GLN A 20 6.41 20.97 10.19
C GLN A 20 5.76 20.78 8.83
N SER A 21 6.38 21.32 7.79
CA SER A 21 5.93 21.12 6.43
C SER A 21 5.89 19.61 6.14
N LEU A 22 4.79 19.16 5.52
CA LEU A 22 4.64 17.77 5.12
C LEU A 22 5.86 17.34 4.27
N PRO A 23 6.49 16.19 4.56
CA PRO A 23 7.56 15.68 3.70
C PRO A 23 7.12 15.57 2.25
N VAL A 24 8.02 15.82 1.29
CA VAL A 24 7.67 15.85 -0.14
C VAL A 24 7.05 14.53 -0.60
N TYR A 25 7.53 13.39 -0.10
CA TYR A 25 6.98 12.07 -0.47
C TYR A 25 5.52 11.87 -0.05
N LEU A 26 5.02 12.61 0.94
CA LEU A 26 3.63 12.58 1.39
C LEU A 26 2.76 13.66 0.73
N ASP A 27 3.36 14.63 0.02
CA ASP A 27 2.65 15.71 -0.63
C ASP A 27 2.15 15.27 -2.02
N GLU A 28 0.87 14.92 -2.10
CA GLU A 28 0.24 14.46 -3.35
C GLU A 28 0.20 15.53 -4.46
N SER A 29 0.41 16.81 -4.13
CA SER A 29 0.50 17.90 -5.11
C SER A 29 1.82 17.90 -5.89
N LYS A 30 2.83 17.17 -5.42
CA LYS A 30 4.14 17.08 -6.06
C LYS A 30 4.18 16.01 -7.14
N PRO A 31 4.99 16.19 -8.19
CA PRO A 31 5.25 15.17 -9.18
C PRO A 31 5.75 13.86 -8.54
N VAL A 32 5.30 12.74 -9.07
CA VAL A 32 5.61 11.41 -8.54
C VAL A 32 7.11 11.17 -8.42
N GLU A 33 7.91 11.60 -9.40
CA GLU A 33 9.37 11.43 -9.38
C GLU A 33 10.01 12.16 -8.18
N GLN A 34 9.58 13.39 -7.89
CA GLN A 34 10.09 14.14 -6.73
C GLN A 34 9.72 13.46 -5.42
N ARG A 35 8.54 12.86 -5.34
CA ARG A 35 8.10 12.09 -4.17
C ARG A 35 8.93 10.83 -3.99
N ILE A 36 9.23 10.13 -5.09
CA ILE A 36 10.10 8.94 -5.07
C ILE A 36 11.51 9.32 -4.62
N ASP A 37 12.11 10.36 -5.18
CA ASP A 37 13.46 10.80 -4.83
C ASP A 37 13.56 11.20 -3.35
N ASP A 38 12.58 11.94 -2.83
CA ASP A 38 12.54 12.30 -1.40
C ASP A 38 12.40 11.06 -0.52
N ALA A 39 11.52 10.11 -0.86
CA ALA A 39 11.37 8.86 -0.14
C ALA A 39 12.68 8.06 -0.11
N LEU A 40 13.29 7.86 -1.27
CA LEU A 40 14.54 7.12 -1.42
C LEU A 40 15.70 7.79 -0.66
N SER A 41 15.75 9.12 -0.63
CA SER A 41 16.79 9.85 0.12
C SER A 41 16.71 9.61 1.62
N ARG A 42 15.52 9.31 2.14
CA ARG A 42 15.25 9.06 3.56
C ARG A 42 15.42 7.60 3.96
N MET A 43 15.39 6.67 3.01
CA MET A 43 15.56 5.24 3.27
C MET A 43 17.01 4.88 3.53
N THR A 44 17.23 4.01 4.52
CA THR A 44 18.53 3.36 4.75
C THR A 44 18.81 2.34 3.64
N LEU A 45 20.05 1.88 3.54
CA LEU A 45 20.41 0.83 2.59
C LEU A 45 19.64 -0.47 2.87
N ASP A 46 19.52 -0.84 4.14
CA ASP A 46 18.80 -2.05 4.55
C ASP A 46 17.31 -1.96 4.18
N GLU A 47 16.68 -0.80 4.38
CA GLU A 47 15.29 -0.58 3.97
C GLU A 47 15.13 -0.67 2.44
N LYS A 48 16.07 -0.11 1.67
CA LYS A 48 16.06 -0.21 0.21
C LYS A 48 16.22 -1.65 -0.27
N ILE A 49 17.11 -2.42 0.37
CA ILE A 49 17.29 -3.84 0.06
C ILE A 49 16.01 -4.62 0.43
N ALA A 50 15.43 -4.33 1.60
CA ALA A 50 14.25 -5.04 2.07
C ALA A 50 13.07 -4.92 1.11
N VAL A 51 12.75 -3.72 0.60
CA VAL A 51 11.59 -3.51 -0.26
C VAL A 51 11.67 -4.18 -1.64
N ILE A 52 12.88 -4.56 -2.10
CA ILE A 52 13.07 -5.20 -3.41
C ILE A 52 13.04 -6.73 -3.38
N HIS A 53 12.84 -7.32 -2.21
CA HIS A 53 12.69 -8.78 -2.10
C HIS A 53 11.46 -9.15 -1.27
N ALA A 54 10.98 -10.38 -1.48
CA ALA A 54 9.84 -10.88 -0.74
C ALA A 54 10.17 -11.15 0.72
N GLN A 55 9.25 -10.83 1.62
CA GLN A 55 9.26 -11.23 3.02
C GLN A 55 8.32 -12.43 3.28
N SER A 56 7.37 -12.65 2.40
CA SER A 56 6.45 -13.80 2.40
C SER A 56 6.19 -14.25 0.97
N LYS A 57 5.29 -15.21 0.77
CA LYS A 57 4.95 -15.69 -0.58
C LYS A 57 4.38 -14.60 -1.48
N PHE A 58 3.67 -13.62 -0.91
CA PHE A 58 2.95 -12.60 -1.67
C PHE A 58 3.16 -11.18 -1.12
N SER A 59 4.23 -10.93 -0.36
CA SER A 59 4.47 -9.57 0.11
C SER A 59 5.94 -9.19 0.12
N SER A 60 6.18 -7.88 -0.06
CA SER A 60 7.43 -7.22 0.22
C SER A 60 7.25 -6.29 1.44
N PRO A 61 8.26 -6.15 2.30
CA PRO A 61 8.13 -5.29 3.46
C PRO A 61 8.01 -3.83 3.03
N GLY A 62 7.21 -3.08 3.77
CA GLY A 62 7.17 -1.63 3.69
C GLY A 62 8.28 -0.98 4.51
N VAL A 63 8.23 0.34 4.61
CA VAL A 63 9.15 1.13 5.44
C VAL A 63 8.33 1.82 6.53
N LYS A 64 8.06 1.10 7.62
CA LYS A 64 7.16 1.55 8.70
C LYS A 64 7.56 2.89 9.28
N ARG A 65 8.86 3.16 9.40
CA ARG A 65 9.41 4.42 9.89
C ARG A 65 8.99 5.62 9.02
N LEU A 66 8.78 5.41 7.73
CA LEU A 66 8.32 6.42 6.77
C LEU A 66 6.81 6.33 6.50
N GLY A 67 6.11 5.42 7.17
CA GLY A 67 4.67 5.25 6.97
C GLY A 67 4.29 4.40 5.74
N PHE A 68 5.25 3.76 5.06
CA PHE A 68 4.95 2.86 3.96
C PHE A 68 4.50 1.50 4.50
N PRO A 69 3.29 1.05 4.15
CA PRO A 69 2.81 -0.27 4.50
C PRO A 69 3.54 -1.36 3.72
N ASP A 70 3.40 -2.60 4.17
CA ASP A 70 3.83 -3.76 3.39
C ASP A 70 3.09 -3.79 2.05
N PHE A 71 3.79 -4.13 1.00
CA PHE A 71 3.24 -4.23 -0.35
C PHE A 71 2.79 -5.66 -0.61
N TRP A 72 1.50 -5.85 -0.80
CA TRP A 72 0.90 -7.15 -1.02
C TRP A 72 0.60 -7.38 -2.49
N THR A 73 1.02 -8.53 -2.98
CA THR A 73 0.67 -9.06 -4.30
C THR A 73 -0.28 -10.24 -4.17
N ASP A 74 -0.90 -10.65 -5.26
CA ASP A 74 -1.67 -11.88 -5.31
C ASP A 74 -1.66 -12.49 -6.71
N ASP A 75 -1.85 -13.79 -6.79
CA ASP A 75 -2.22 -14.46 -8.04
C ASP A 75 -3.67 -14.12 -8.38
N GLY A 76 -4.02 -14.18 -9.66
CA GLY A 76 -5.41 -13.88 -9.94
C GLY A 76 -5.81 -13.64 -11.37
N ARG A 77 -5.21 -14.33 -12.32
CA ARG A 77 -5.61 -14.21 -13.72
C ARG A 77 -7.08 -14.60 -14.01
N HIS A 78 -7.70 -15.42 -13.16
CA HIS A 78 -9.10 -15.82 -13.26
C HIS A 78 -9.92 -15.44 -12.02
N GLY A 79 -9.52 -14.39 -11.33
CA GLY A 79 -10.03 -13.92 -10.06
C GLY A 79 -8.94 -13.85 -9.01
N VAL A 80 -9.09 -12.98 -8.03
CA VAL A 80 -8.13 -12.86 -6.92
C VAL A 80 -8.19 -14.16 -6.11
N ARG A 81 -7.04 -14.81 -5.89
CA ARG A 81 -7.05 -16.06 -5.12
C ARG A 81 -7.27 -15.78 -3.63
N PRO A 82 -7.77 -16.76 -2.86
CA PRO A 82 -7.82 -16.70 -1.42
C PRO A 82 -6.43 -16.52 -0.80
N ASP A 83 -6.35 -15.79 0.31
CA ASP A 83 -5.10 -15.59 1.04
C ASP A 83 -4.51 -16.92 1.49
N VAL A 84 -3.19 -17.03 1.37
CA VAL A 84 -2.42 -18.18 1.88
C VAL A 84 -1.69 -17.80 3.16
N LEU A 85 -1.25 -18.80 3.91
CA LEU A 85 -0.41 -18.63 5.07
C LEU A 85 0.93 -17.97 4.67
N TRP A 86 1.58 -17.34 5.64
CA TRP A 86 2.80 -16.56 5.41
C TRP A 86 3.90 -17.33 4.67
N ASP A 87 4.19 -18.54 5.10
CA ASP A 87 5.27 -19.38 4.53
C ASP A 87 4.77 -20.68 3.88
N GLU A 88 3.46 -20.91 3.87
CA GLU A 88 2.85 -22.14 3.37
C GLU A 88 1.84 -21.85 2.26
N TRP A 89 1.53 -22.88 1.45
CA TRP A 89 0.56 -22.75 0.36
C TRP A 89 -0.87 -23.08 0.76
N GLU A 90 -1.09 -23.39 2.03
CA GLU A 90 -2.43 -23.59 2.56
C GLU A 90 -3.18 -22.25 2.62
N GLN A 91 -4.49 -22.32 2.44
CA GLN A 91 -5.34 -21.13 2.60
C GLN A 91 -5.34 -20.68 4.06
N ALA A 92 -5.35 -19.37 4.27
CA ALA A 92 -5.37 -18.79 5.61
C ALA A 92 -6.64 -19.11 6.40
N GLY A 93 -7.68 -19.64 5.73
CA GLY A 93 -8.91 -20.10 6.38
C GLY A 93 -9.75 -18.99 7.01
N GLN A 94 -9.63 -17.79 6.50
CA GLN A 94 -10.46 -16.67 6.96
C GLN A 94 -11.92 -16.88 6.51
N THR A 95 -12.86 -16.54 7.36
CA THR A 95 -14.30 -16.75 7.10
C THR A 95 -14.84 -16.00 5.89
N ASN A 96 -14.16 -14.95 5.44
CA ASN A 96 -14.54 -14.11 4.30
C ASN A 96 -13.62 -14.30 3.09
N ASP A 97 -12.96 -15.42 3.00
CA ASP A 97 -11.97 -15.70 1.94
C ASP A 97 -12.63 -16.27 0.67
N SER A 98 -13.84 -15.84 0.39
CA SER A 98 -14.53 -16.14 -0.87
C SER A 98 -14.11 -15.14 -1.94
N CYS A 99 -13.66 -15.64 -3.08
CA CYS A 99 -13.24 -14.84 -4.21
C CYS A 99 -14.17 -15.07 -5.39
N VAL A 100 -14.30 -14.05 -6.25
CA VAL A 100 -15.07 -14.18 -7.48
C VAL A 100 -14.27 -14.99 -8.50
N ALA A 101 -14.89 -16.04 -9.05
CA ALA A 101 -14.34 -16.76 -10.18
C ALA A 101 -14.68 -16.02 -11.47
N PHE A 102 -13.70 -15.40 -12.08
CA PHE A 102 -13.82 -14.73 -13.37
C PHE A 102 -13.72 -15.75 -14.52
N PRO A 103 -14.29 -15.43 -15.70
CA PRO A 103 -14.13 -16.26 -16.88
C PRO A 103 -12.64 -16.45 -17.25
N ALA A 104 -12.34 -17.61 -17.86
CA ALA A 104 -10.97 -17.86 -18.35
C ALA A 104 -10.57 -16.79 -19.39
N LEU A 105 -9.31 -16.38 -19.40
CA LEU A 105 -8.80 -15.36 -20.31
C LEU A 105 -8.92 -15.76 -21.80
N THR A 106 -8.88 -17.06 -22.10
CA THR A 106 -9.15 -17.57 -23.45
C THR A 106 -10.60 -17.32 -23.88
N CYS A 107 -11.55 -17.42 -22.94
CA CYS A 107 -12.94 -17.09 -23.19
C CYS A 107 -13.11 -15.57 -23.42
N LEU A 108 -12.45 -14.76 -22.60
CA LEU A 108 -12.42 -13.30 -22.77
C LEU A 108 -11.83 -12.92 -24.13
N ALA A 109 -10.68 -13.49 -24.50
CA ALA A 109 -10.01 -13.24 -25.77
C ALA A 109 -10.88 -13.63 -26.97
N ALA A 110 -11.62 -14.74 -26.87
CA ALA A 110 -12.54 -15.18 -27.92
C ALA A 110 -13.71 -14.22 -28.20
N THR A 111 -13.97 -13.29 -27.30
CA THR A 111 -14.99 -12.25 -27.53
C THR A 111 -14.55 -11.19 -28.54
N TRP A 112 -13.24 -11.01 -28.75
CA TRP A 112 -12.66 -9.91 -29.54
C TRP A 112 -13.21 -8.52 -29.14
N ASN A 113 -13.62 -8.37 -27.89
CA ASN A 113 -14.27 -7.17 -27.37
C ASN A 113 -13.37 -6.44 -26.34
N PRO A 114 -12.70 -5.33 -26.72
CA PRO A 114 -11.85 -4.57 -25.83
C PRO A 114 -12.58 -4.01 -24.60
N GLN A 115 -13.88 -3.68 -24.75
CA GLN A 115 -14.69 -3.16 -23.64
C GLN A 115 -14.92 -4.23 -22.57
N MET A 116 -15.11 -5.49 -22.99
CA MET A 116 -15.21 -6.61 -22.05
C MET A 116 -13.88 -6.87 -21.35
N ALA A 117 -12.75 -6.75 -22.06
CA ALA A 117 -11.43 -6.87 -21.45
C ALA A 117 -11.18 -5.77 -20.41
N ARG A 118 -11.61 -4.53 -20.71
CA ARG A 118 -11.52 -3.42 -19.77
C ARG A 118 -12.39 -3.67 -18.54
N LEU A 119 -13.65 -4.04 -18.70
CA LEU A 119 -14.56 -4.34 -17.59
C LEU A 119 -14.02 -5.46 -16.71
N TYR A 120 -13.45 -6.50 -17.32
CA TYR A 120 -12.78 -7.59 -16.61
C TYR A 120 -11.65 -7.06 -15.73
N GLY A 121 -10.76 -6.24 -16.30
CA GLY A 121 -9.62 -5.68 -15.56
C GLY A 121 -10.05 -4.73 -14.45
N GLU A 122 -11.05 -3.89 -14.68
CA GLU A 122 -11.61 -2.99 -13.68
C GLU A 122 -12.19 -3.77 -12.49
N SER A 123 -13.05 -4.77 -12.78
CA SER A 123 -13.67 -5.59 -11.73
C SER A 123 -12.64 -6.41 -10.93
N LEU A 124 -11.63 -6.95 -11.60
CA LEU A 124 -10.55 -7.68 -10.94
C LEU A 124 -9.71 -6.74 -10.05
N GLY A 125 -9.43 -5.53 -10.55
CA GLY A 125 -8.69 -4.51 -9.81
C GLY A 125 -9.44 -4.01 -8.58
N GLU A 126 -10.75 -3.82 -8.67
CA GLU A 126 -11.61 -3.44 -7.54
C GLU A 126 -11.60 -4.51 -6.45
N GLU A 127 -11.73 -5.79 -6.82
CA GLU A 127 -11.65 -6.88 -5.84
C GLU A 127 -10.27 -6.96 -5.18
N ALA A 128 -9.20 -6.80 -5.96
CA ALA A 128 -7.84 -6.78 -5.43
C ALA A 128 -7.64 -5.65 -4.42
N LEU A 129 -8.09 -4.44 -4.73
CA LEU A 129 -8.03 -3.29 -3.82
C LEU A 129 -8.85 -3.52 -2.55
N TYR A 130 -10.06 -4.08 -2.68
CA TYR A 130 -10.90 -4.43 -1.54
C TYR A 130 -10.19 -5.41 -0.60
N ARG A 131 -9.38 -6.32 -1.14
CA ARG A 131 -8.58 -7.28 -0.40
C ARG A 131 -7.23 -6.74 0.06
N GLY A 132 -6.94 -5.45 -0.14
CA GLY A 132 -5.68 -4.82 0.27
C GLY A 132 -4.48 -5.23 -0.57
N LYS A 133 -4.70 -5.68 -1.81
CA LYS A 133 -3.62 -6.07 -2.73
C LYS A 133 -3.23 -4.89 -3.61
N GLY A 134 -1.94 -4.59 -3.65
CA GLY A 134 -1.38 -3.53 -4.49
C GLY A 134 -1.05 -3.99 -5.92
N MET A 135 -0.96 -5.30 -6.15
CA MET A 135 -0.61 -5.87 -7.45
C MET A 135 -1.24 -7.25 -7.64
N ILE A 136 -1.76 -7.49 -8.82
CA ILE A 136 -2.13 -8.83 -9.30
C ILE A 136 -1.02 -9.35 -10.20
N LEU A 137 -0.60 -10.59 -9.98
CA LEU A 137 0.38 -11.31 -10.81
C LEU A 137 -0.30 -11.86 -12.05
N GLY A 138 -0.64 -10.99 -12.96
CA GLY A 138 -1.41 -11.24 -14.18
C GLY A 138 -1.33 -10.08 -15.16
N PRO A 139 -2.00 -10.18 -16.31
CA PRO A 139 -2.68 -11.36 -16.85
C PRO A 139 -1.69 -12.45 -17.28
N GLY A 140 -2.16 -13.71 -17.37
CA GLY A 140 -1.34 -14.76 -17.97
C GLY A 140 -1.33 -14.59 -19.50
N VAL A 141 -0.28 -13.99 -20.02
CA VAL A 141 -0.07 -13.85 -21.47
C VAL A 141 0.93 -14.90 -21.90
N TYR A 142 0.49 -15.85 -22.69
CA TYR A 142 1.33 -16.89 -23.26
C TYR A 142 1.45 -16.66 -24.76
N ILE A 143 2.68 -16.48 -25.21
CA ILE A 143 3.02 -16.32 -26.62
C ILE A 143 3.64 -17.63 -27.12
#